data_e0cf979b6ef9d71f52133439bc8290f5
#
_entry.id   e0cf979b6ef9d71f52133439bc8290f5
#
_cell.length_a   1.000
_cell.length_b   1.000
_cell.length_c   1.000
_cell.angle_alpha   90.00
_cell.angle_beta   90.00
_cell.angle_gamma   90.00
#
_symmetry.space_group_name_H-M   'P 1'
#
loop_
_entity.id
_entity.type
_entity.pdbx_description
1 polymer ?
#
loop_
_entity_poly.entity_id
_entity_poly.type
_entity_poly.pdbx_seq_one_letter_code
_entity_poly.pdbx_strand_id
1 'polypeptide(L)'
;MNIRELILHDKVIVIVRRIYGDTLMRLTEAMCNGNVHLMELTFDQSDPDCVTTTAESIVQLKARFGGTMHFGAGTVLTEEQVTAAKQAGCEYIISPNTDCRVIAATKASEMLSIPGAMTPSEILTAHNAGADFVKLFPAGYLGVPYIKDVRAPISHVNLIATGGIKEENFASFLQAGMVGAGIRGRLTDKNCIAENN
;
A
#
# COMPACT_ATOMS: atom_id res chain seq x y z
N MET A 1 14.30 3.53 -12.55
CA MET A 1 14.01 3.67 -11.10
C MET A 1 13.48 2.32 -10.64
N ASN A 2 14.01 1.73 -9.57
CA ASN A 2 13.43 0.51 -9.00
C ASN A 2 12.19 0.87 -8.16
N ILE A 3 11.36 -0.13 -7.80
CA ILE A 3 10.09 0.10 -7.09
C ILE A 3 10.28 0.79 -5.72
N ARG A 4 11.39 0.53 -5.01
CA ARG A 4 11.71 1.19 -3.74
C ARG A 4 11.98 2.69 -3.94
N GLU A 5 12.76 3.02 -4.95
CA GLU A 5 13.06 4.42 -5.31
C GLU A 5 11.80 5.15 -5.76
N LEU A 6 10.93 4.47 -6.50
CA LEU A 6 9.65 5.03 -6.95
C LEU A 6 8.72 5.36 -5.78
N ILE A 7 8.61 4.46 -4.78
CA ILE A 7 7.82 4.73 -3.56
C ILE A 7 8.36 5.98 -2.82
N LEU A 8 9.67 6.13 -2.71
CA LEU A 8 10.29 7.29 -2.06
C LEU A 8 10.14 8.58 -2.87
N HIS A 9 10.07 8.48 -4.18
CA HIS A 9 9.90 9.62 -5.10
C HIS A 9 8.44 10.10 -5.12
N ASP A 10 7.50 9.21 -5.43
CA ASP A 10 6.08 9.54 -5.62
C ASP A 10 5.36 9.77 -4.29
N LYS A 11 5.78 9.08 -3.22
CA LYS A 11 5.28 9.23 -1.84
C LYS A 11 3.81 8.87 -1.64
N VAL A 12 3.08 8.50 -2.67
CA VAL A 12 1.66 8.17 -2.62
C VAL A 12 1.44 6.77 -3.20
N ILE A 13 0.80 5.91 -2.41
CA ILE A 13 0.25 4.62 -2.86
C ILE A 13 -1.27 4.73 -2.76
N VAL A 14 -1.97 4.56 -3.87
CA VAL A 14 -3.44 4.62 -3.88
C VAL A 14 -4.01 3.26 -3.49
N ILE A 15 -4.85 3.26 -2.45
CA ILE A 15 -5.46 2.05 -1.89
C ILE A 15 -6.83 1.83 -2.53
N VAL A 16 -6.95 0.75 -3.28
CA VAL A 16 -8.19 0.33 -3.94
C VAL A 16 -8.81 -0.84 -3.17
N ARG A 17 -10.04 -0.65 -2.69
CA ARG A 17 -10.79 -1.66 -1.94
C ARG A 17 -12.18 -1.85 -2.52
N ARG A 18 -12.53 -3.09 -2.90
CA ARG A 18 -13.85 -3.47 -3.42
C ARG A 18 -14.28 -2.66 -4.66
N ILE A 19 -13.33 -2.38 -5.54
CA ILE A 19 -13.56 -1.78 -6.85
C ILE A 19 -12.99 -2.76 -7.88
N TYR A 20 -13.80 -3.20 -8.82
CA TYR A 20 -13.47 -4.23 -9.80
C TYR A 20 -14.01 -3.84 -11.19
N GLY A 21 -13.63 -4.61 -12.22
CA GLY A 21 -14.14 -4.49 -13.59
C GLY A 21 -13.88 -3.11 -14.21
N ASP A 22 -14.85 -2.61 -14.99
CA ASP A 22 -14.72 -1.36 -15.74
C ASP A 22 -14.46 -0.13 -14.85
N THR A 23 -15.01 -0.11 -13.64
CA THR A 23 -14.76 0.98 -12.69
C THR A 23 -13.30 1.01 -12.25
N LEU A 24 -12.70 -0.16 -12.03
CA LEU A 24 -11.29 -0.27 -11.70
C LEU A 24 -10.39 0.17 -12.87
N MET A 25 -10.75 -0.21 -14.09
CA MET A 25 -10.03 0.19 -15.31
C MET A 25 -10.03 1.71 -15.50
N ARG A 26 -11.19 2.36 -15.36
CA ARG A 26 -11.32 3.83 -15.44
C ARG A 26 -10.53 4.55 -14.36
N LEU A 27 -10.62 4.04 -13.12
CA LEU A 27 -9.83 4.58 -12.01
C LEU A 27 -8.33 4.54 -12.32
N THR A 28 -7.83 3.40 -12.82
CA THR A 28 -6.42 3.24 -13.15
C THR A 28 -5.99 4.16 -14.29
N GLU A 29 -6.83 4.33 -15.30
CA GLU A 29 -6.58 5.27 -16.40
C GLU A 29 -6.52 6.72 -15.92
N ALA A 30 -7.44 7.13 -15.04
CA ALA A 30 -7.42 8.45 -14.42
C ALA A 30 -6.13 8.69 -13.59
N MET A 31 -5.67 7.65 -12.88
CA MET A 31 -4.41 7.72 -12.13
C MET A 31 -3.19 7.88 -13.04
N CYS A 32 -3.13 7.12 -14.15
CA CYS A 32 -2.08 7.29 -15.16
C CYS A 32 -2.05 8.73 -15.70
N ASN A 33 -3.21 9.29 -16.02
CA ASN A 33 -3.34 10.66 -16.51
C ASN A 33 -2.93 11.70 -15.46
N GLY A 34 -3.11 11.39 -14.18
CA GLY A 34 -2.71 12.20 -13.03
C GLY A 34 -1.27 11.99 -12.57
N ASN A 35 -0.43 11.25 -13.30
CA ASN A 35 0.94 10.89 -12.92
C ASN A 35 1.03 10.18 -11.55
N VAL A 36 0.06 9.36 -11.21
CA VAL A 36 0.12 8.46 -10.06
C VAL A 36 0.51 7.09 -10.55
N HIS A 37 1.60 6.53 -10.03
CA HIS A 37 2.19 5.30 -10.56
C HIS A 37 2.04 4.08 -9.65
N LEU A 38 1.59 4.27 -8.39
CA LEU A 38 1.56 3.21 -7.38
C LEU A 38 0.14 2.92 -6.92
N MET A 39 -0.31 1.67 -7.08
CA MET A 39 -1.64 1.22 -6.68
C MET A 39 -1.59 -0.07 -5.87
N GLU A 40 -2.33 -0.12 -4.77
CA GLU A 40 -2.54 -1.28 -3.91
C GLU A 40 -3.97 -1.81 -4.11
N LEU A 41 -4.13 -3.06 -4.58
CA LEU A 41 -5.42 -3.75 -4.56
C LEU A 41 -5.54 -4.61 -3.29
N THR A 42 -6.59 -4.40 -2.51
CA THR A 42 -6.74 -5.11 -1.23
C THR A 42 -7.53 -6.39 -1.37
N PHE A 43 -7.03 -7.48 -0.77
CA PHE A 43 -7.84 -8.68 -0.54
C PHE A 43 -9.01 -8.35 0.39
N ASP A 44 -10.22 -8.74 0.02
CA ASP A 44 -11.41 -8.61 0.85
C ASP A 44 -11.60 -9.87 1.69
N GLN A 45 -11.13 -9.87 2.93
CA GLN A 45 -11.18 -11.03 3.81
C GLN A 45 -12.61 -11.54 4.12
N SER A 46 -13.65 -10.78 3.76
CA SER A 46 -15.04 -11.21 3.90
C SER A 46 -15.57 -11.97 2.67
N ASP A 47 -14.82 -11.96 1.57
CA ASP A 47 -15.16 -12.67 0.33
C ASP A 47 -14.35 -13.97 0.25
N PRO A 48 -15.01 -15.15 0.18
CA PRO A 48 -14.32 -16.43 0.04
C PRO A 48 -13.49 -16.53 -1.23
N ASP A 49 -13.86 -15.82 -2.29
CA ASP A 49 -13.16 -15.81 -3.57
C ASP A 49 -12.13 -14.68 -3.69
N CYS A 50 -11.82 -13.98 -2.58
CA CYS A 50 -10.99 -12.78 -2.60
C CYS A 50 -9.62 -12.99 -3.23
N VAL A 51 -9.02 -14.17 -3.08
CA VAL A 51 -7.70 -14.48 -3.64
C VAL A 51 -7.77 -14.47 -5.16
N THR A 52 -8.73 -15.19 -5.73
CA THR A 52 -8.93 -15.27 -7.18
C THR A 52 -9.34 -13.92 -7.76
N THR A 53 -10.35 -13.27 -7.18
CA THR A 53 -10.90 -11.99 -7.65
C THR A 53 -9.83 -10.89 -7.68
N THR A 54 -9.02 -10.80 -6.62
CA THR A 54 -7.98 -9.78 -6.54
C THR A 54 -6.82 -10.09 -7.48
N ALA A 55 -6.37 -11.35 -7.54
CA ALA A 55 -5.28 -11.76 -8.43
C ALA A 55 -5.65 -11.53 -9.92
N GLU A 56 -6.83 -11.94 -10.36
CA GLU A 56 -7.31 -11.72 -11.72
C GLU A 56 -7.39 -10.22 -12.06
N SER A 57 -7.88 -9.40 -11.13
CA SER A 57 -7.92 -7.95 -11.30
C SER A 57 -6.53 -7.35 -11.51
N ILE A 58 -5.53 -7.80 -10.72
CA ILE A 58 -4.14 -7.35 -10.86
C ILE A 58 -3.56 -7.78 -12.21
N VAL A 59 -3.79 -9.02 -12.65
CA VAL A 59 -3.35 -9.52 -13.96
C VAL A 59 -3.90 -8.65 -15.09
N GLN A 60 -5.19 -8.33 -15.06
CA GLN A 60 -5.84 -7.47 -16.07
C GLN A 60 -5.25 -6.06 -16.08
N LEU A 61 -5.05 -5.46 -14.90
CA LEU A 61 -4.43 -4.13 -14.79
C LEU A 61 -3.00 -4.13 -15.31
N LYS A 62 -2.23 -5.15 -14.95
CA LYS A 62 -0.83 -5.27 -15.38
C LYS A 62 -0.70 -5.45 -16.88
N ALA A 63 -1.60 -6.22 -17.49
CA ALA A 63 -1.64 -6.40 -18.95
C ALA A 63 -1.90 -5.09 -19.69
N ARG A 64 -2.74 -4.19 -19.13
CA ARG A 64 -3.10 -2.92 -19.78
C ARG A 64 -2.20 -1.74 -19.39
N PHE A 65 -1.78 -1.65 -18.14
CA PHE A 65 -1.11 -0.47 -17.58
C PHE A 65 0.29 -0.74 -17.04
N GLY A 66 0.81 -1.97 -17.10
CA GLY A 66 2.09 -2.37 -16.51
C GLY A 66 3.34 -1.67 -17.06
N GLY A 67 3.21 -0.91 -18.15
CA GLY A 67 4.27 -0.04 -18.66
C GLY A 67 4.36 1.32 -17.94
N THR A 68 3.32 1.71 -17.18
CA THR A 68 3.21 3.01 -16.50
C THR A 68 2.92 2.86 -15.03
N MET A 69 2.13 1.85 -14.65
CA MET A 69 1.68 1.62 -13.28
C MET A 69 2.41 0.44 -12.63
N HIS A 70 2.62 0.55 -11.33
CA HIS A 70 3.18 -0.48 -10.46
C HIS A 70 2.14 -0.94 -9.45
N PHE A 71 1.92 -2.24 -9.37
CA PHE A 71 0.84 -2.83 -8.57
C PHE A 71 1.37 -3.61 -7.37
N GLY A 72 0.72 -3.42 -6.23
CA GLY A 72 0.91 -4.21 -5.04
C GLY A 72 -0.40 -4.81 -4.54
N ALA A 73 -0.30 -5.83 -3.70
CA ALA A 73 -1.44 -6.40 -3.00
C ALA A 73 -1.50 -5.90 -1.57
N GLY A 74 -2.69 -5.54 -1.13
CA GLY A 74 -2.96 -5.05 0.22
C GLY A 74 -3.86 -5.95 1.05
N THR A 75 -3.87 -5.72 2.36
CA THR A 75 -4.59 -6.54 3.33
C THR A 75 -4.17 -8.02 3.25
N VAL A 76 -2.88 -8.24 2.98
CA VAL A 76 -2.30 -9.58 2.88
C VAL A 76 -2.04 -10.10 4.29
N LEU A 77 -2.65 -11.26 4.63
CA LEU A 77 -2.59 -11.86 5.96
C LEU A 77 -1.98 -13.27 5.96
N THR A 78 -1.81 -13.88 4.79
CA THR A 78 -1.33 -15.27 4.66
C THR A 78 -0.25 -15.41 3.59
N GLU A 79 0.57 -16.45 3.71
CA GLU A 79 1.58 -16.82 2.72
C GLU A 79 0.95 -17.22 1.37
N GLU A 80 -0.26 -17.79 1.40
CA GLU A 80 -1.04 -18.08 0.19
C GLU A 80 -1.37 -16.81 -0.60
N GLN A 81 -1.81 -15.76 0.10
CA GLN A 81 -2.08 -14.46 -0.53
C GLN A 81 -0.80 -13.82 -1.09
N VAL A 82 0.35 -14.00 -0.43
CA VAL A 82 1.65 -13.57 -0.98
C VAL A 82 1.95 -14.29 -2.29
N THR A 83 1.75 -15.61 -2.32
CA THR A 83 1.98 -16.44 -3.51
C THR A 83 1.08 -16.01 -4.68
N ALA A 84 -0.21 -15.82 -4.42
CA ALA A 84 -1.17 -15.37 -5.41
C ALA A 84 -0.82 -13.96 -5.95
N ALA A 85 -0.44 -13.03 -5.08
CA ALA A 85 0.00 -11.70 -5.47
C ALA A 85 1.26 -11.74 -6.36
N LYS A 86 2.24 -12.59 -6.03
CA LYS A 86 3.44 -12.78 -6.87
C LYS A 86 3.09 -13.31 -8.24
N GLN A 87 2.23 -14.33 -8.32
CA GLN A 87 1.79 -14.91 -9.58
C GLN A 87 1.00 -13.91 -10.44
N ALA A 88 0.22 -13.04 -9.82
CA ALA A 88 -0.48 -11.94 -10.49
C ALA A 88 0.48 -10.82 -10.96
N GLY A 89 1.74 -10.84 -10.52
CA GLY A 89 2.77 -9.90 -10.93
C GLY A 89 2.87 -8.65 -10.06
N CYS A 90 2.45 -8.72 -8.78
CA CYS A 90 2.70 -7.65 -7.81
C CYS A 90 4.20 -7.44 -7.59
N GLU A 91 4.55 -6.21 -7.23
CA GLU A 91 5.93 -5.79 -6.93
C GLU A 91 6.13 -5.52 -5.43
N TYR A 92 5.04 -5.33 -4.69
CA TYR A 92 5.06 -5.10 -3.25
C TYR A 92 3.82 -5.64 -2.55
N ILE A 93 3.98 -5.96 -1.26
CA ILE A 93 2.94 -6.48 -0.38
C ILE A 93 2.72 -5.51 0.78
N ILE A 94 1.46 -5.20 1.07
CA ILE A 94 1.05 -4.36 2.20
C ILE A 94 0.13 -5.16 3.12
N SER A 95 0.48 -5.24 4.40
CA SER A 95 -0.31 -5.91 5.43
C SER A 95 -0.87 -4.89 6.44
N PRO A 96 -1.99 -5.19 7.13
CA PRO A 96 -2.49 -4.33 8.19
C PRO A 96 -1.75 -4.51 9.52
N ASN A 97 -1.01 -5.60 9.68
CA ASN A 97 -0.34 -6.06 10.90
C ASN A 97 1.10 -6.50 10.61
N THR A 98 1.86 -6.74 11.66
CA THR A 98 3.20 -7.34 11.60
C THR A 98 3.09 -8.86 11.79
N ASP A 99 3.26 -9.62 10.71
CA ASP A 99 3.43 -11.08 10.74
C ASP A 99 4.76 -11.44 10.07
N CYS A 100 5.70 -11.98 10.85
CA CYS A 100 7.03 -12.33 10.35
C CYS A 100 7.02 -13.40 9.25
N ARG A 101 6.00 -14.29 9.21
CA ARG A 101 5.86 -15.31 8.16
C ARG A 101 5.48 -14.66 6.83
N VAL A 102 4.53 -13.72 6.84
CA VAL A 102 4.13 -12.94 5.67
C VAL A 102 5.31 -12.10 5.16
N ILE A 103 6.06 -11.46 6.07
CA ILE A 103 7.27 -10.71 5.71
C ILE A 103 8.29 -11.63 5.03
N ALA A 104 8.60 -12.77 5.64
CA ALA A 104 9.57 -13.73 5.12
C ALA A 104 9.15 -14.29 3.75
N ALA A 105 7.88 -14.69 3.57
CA ALA A 105 7.35 -15.16 2.30
C ALA A 105 7.41 -14.07 1.21
N THR A 106 7.11 -12.81 1.56
CA THR A 106 7.22 -11.67 0.65
C THR A 106 8.67 -11.47 0.19
N LYS A 107 9.62 -11.50 1.11
CA LYS A 107 11.05 -11.34 0.79
C LYS A 107 11.58 -12.52 -0.03
N ALA A 108 11.20 -13.75 0.30
CA ALA A 108 11.55 -14.93 -0.49
C ALA A 108 10.99 -14.90 -1.92
N SER A 109 9.89 -14.16 -2.12
CA SER A 109 9.27 -13.91 -3.44
C SER A 109 9.87 -12.70 -4.16
N GLU A 110 10.94 -12.08 -3.65
CA GLU A 110 11.60 -10.89 -4.23
C GLU A 110 10.66 -9.69 -4.41
N MET A 111 9.65 -9.55 -3.53
CA MET A 111 8.77 -8.39 -3.48
C MET A 111 9.14 -7.48 -2.31
N LEU A 112 8.78 -6.19 -2.38
CA LEU A 112 8.91 -5.29 -1.24
C LEU A 112 7.86 -5.61 -0.17
N SER A 113 8.30 -5.64 1.08
CA SER A 113 7.44 -5.91 2.24
C SER A 113 7.13 -4.62 3.00
N ILE A 114 5.83 -4.32 3.17
CA ILE A 114 5.30 -3.12 3.84
C ILE A 114 4.28 -3.56 4.91
N PRO A 115 4.71 -4.24 6.00
CA PRO A 115 3.82 -4.66 7.08
C PRO A 115 3.29 -3.47 7.87
N GLY A 116 2.11 -3.65 8.47
CA GLY A 116 1.47 -2.68 9.34
C GLY A 116 1.96 -2.79 10.78
N ALA A 117 2.13 -1.65 11.43
CA ALA A 117 2.49 -1.52 12.83
C ALA A 117 1.82 -0.28 13.44
N MET A 118 1.57 -0.32 14.74
CA MET A 118 1.04 0.81 15.50
C MET A 118 2.01 1.28 16.59
N THR A 119 2.80 0.37 17.15
CA THR A 119 3.68 0.62 18.30
C THR A 119 5.16 0.56 17.92
N PRO A 120 6.07 1.20 18.70
CA PRO A 120 7.51 1.07 18.51
C PRO A 120 8.01 -0.38 18.44
N SER A 121 7.45 -1.27 19.26
CA SER A 121 7.83 -2.69 19.28
C SER A 121 7.46 -3.40 17.98
N GLU A 122 6.26 -3.16 17.45
CA GLU A 122 5.83 -3.72 16.16
C GLU A 122 6.67 -3.16 15.01
N ILE A 123 6.97 -1.86 15.02
CA ILE A 123 7.82 -1.22 14.00
C ILE A 123 9.20 -1.89 13.95
N LEU A 124 9.84 -2.08 15.10
CA LEU A 124 11.15 -2.72 15.17
C LEU A 124 11.08 -4.22 14.84
N THR A 125 10.02 -4.91 15.25
CA THR A 125 9.78 -6.32 14.87
C THR A 125 9.68 -6.46 13.35
N ALA A 126 8.89 -5.61 12.71
CA ALA A 126 8.74 -5.59 11.25
C ALA A 126 10.07 -5.30 10.54
N HIS A 127 10.78 -4.27 10.99
CA HIS A 127 12.07 -3.88 10.44
C HIS A 127 13.11 -5.01 10.56
N ASN A 128 13.24 -5.60 11.75
CA ASN A 128 14.20 -6.69 12.01
C ASN A 128 13.84 -7.98 11.25
N ALA A 129 12.58 -8.20 10.93
CA ALA A 129 12.12 -9.29 10.07
C ALA A 129 12.40 -9.05 8.56
N GLY A 130 12.97 -7.89 8.18
CA GLY A 130 13.38 -7.57 6.82
C GLY A 130 12.38 -6.74 6.01
N ALA A 131 11.43 -6.08 6.66
CA ALA A 131 10.53 -5.15 5.98
C ALA A 131 11.30 -4.00 5.30
N ASP A 132 10.91 -3.65 4.08
CA ASP A 132 11.53 -2.54 3.32
C ASP A 132 11.01 -1.18 3.76
N PHE A 133 9.73 -1.15 4.12
CA PHE A 133 9.02 -0.03 4.74
C PHE A 133 8.12 -0.58 5.83
N VAL A 134 7.66 0.27 6.75
CA VAL A 134 6.64 -0.09 7.74
C VAL A 134 5.46 0.88 7.60
N LYS A 135 4.28 0.33 7.41
CA LYS A 135 3.02 1.06 7.37
C LYS A 135 2.58 1.40 8.79
N LEU A 136 2.69 2.67 9.18
CA LEU A 136 2.09 3.14 10.42
C LEU A 136 0.57 3.24 10.26
N PHE A 137 -0.18 2.43 11.02
CA PHE A 137 -1.64 2.30 10.87
C PHE A 137 -2.33 2.11 12.22
N PRO A 138 -3.40 2.89 12.51
CA PRO A 138 -4.01 3.94 11.69
C PRO A 138 -3.41 5.33 12.01
N ALA A 139 -2.55 5.87 11.13
CA ALA A 139 -1.74 7.06 11.38
C ALA A 139 -2.54 8.34 11.67
N GLY A 140 -3.68 8.52 11.01
CA GLY A 140 -4.53 9.70 11.19
C GLY A 140 -5.10 9.84 12.61
N TYR A 141 -5.38 8.70 13.28
CA TYR A 141 -5.83 8.70 14.68
C TYR A 141 -4.69 8.91 15.66
N LEU A 142 -3.49 8.40 15.33
CA LEU A 142 -2.29 8.59 16.15
C LEU A 142 -1.81 10.04 16.12
N GLY A 143 -1.91 10.67 14.96
CA GLY A 143 -1.59 12.08 14.77
C GLY A 143 -0.08 12.39 14.71
N VAL A 144 0.21 13.61 14.31
CA VAL A 144 1.59 14.13 14.13
C VAL A 144 2.42 14.09 15.41
N PRO A 145 1.90 14.41 16.61
CA PRO A 145 2.69 14.34 17.85
C PRO A 145 3.23 12.93 18.10
N TYR A 146 2.37 11.90 18.02
CA TYR A 146 2.80 10.51 18.18
C TYR A 146 3.92 10.13 17.20
N ILE A 147 3.78 10.53 15.95
CA ILE A 147 4.78 10.24 14.92
C ILE A 147 6.13 10.84 15.26
N LYS A 148 6.16 12.08 15.71
CA LYS A 148 7.40 12.76 16.12
C LYS A 148 8.06 12.04 17.29
N ASP A 149 7.29 11.61 18.29
CA ASP A 149 7.79 10.90 19.45
C ASP A 149 8.37 9.52 19.07
N VAL A 150 7.70 8.78 18.17
CA VAL A 150 8.20 7.50 17.64
C VAL A 150 9.44 7.71 16.77
N ARG A 151 9.45 8.74 15.91
CA ARG A 151 10.56 9.03 15.00
C ARG A 151 11.84 9.46 15.71
N ALA A 152 11.74 10.05 16.90
CA ALA A 152 12.91 10.49 17.65
C ALA A 152 13.90 9.34 17.94
N PRO A 153 13.49 8.19 18.53
CA PRO A 153 14.36 7.04 18.74
C PRO A 153 14.46 6.10 17.51
N ILE A 154 13.47 6.08 16.60
CA ILE A 154 13.39 5.12 15.48
C ILE A 154 13.50 5.88 14.14
N SER A 155 14.57 6.64 13.96
CA SER A 155 14.78 7.48 12.77
C SER A 155 15.21 6.67 11.51
N HIS A 156 15.77 5.48 11.70
CA HIS A 156 16.34 4.63 10.65
C HIS A 156 15.30 3.78 9.87
N VAL A 157 14.07 3.67 10.38
CA VAL A 157 13.01 2.90 9.70
C VAL A 157 12.19 3.80 8.78
N ASN A 158 11.99 3.39 7.55
CA ASN A 158 11.12 4.10 6.60
C ASN A 158 9.64 3.84 6.92
N LEU A 159 8.93 4.85 7.43
CA LEU A 159 7.53 4.75 7.80
C LEU A 159 6.61 5.38 6.74
N ILE A 160 5.56 4.65 6.34
CA ILE A 160 4.50 5.11 5.43
C ILE A 160 3.21 5.31 6.24
N ALA A 161 2.64 6.51 6.22
CA ALA A 161 1.41 6.83 6.93
C ALA A 161 0.19 6.24 6.21
N THR A 162 -0.67 5.53 6.93
CA THR A 162 -1.90 4.96 6.35
C THR A 162 -3.07 5.06 7.34
N GLY A 163 -4.27 5.28 6.78
CA GLY A 163 -5.51 5.43 7.57
C GLY A 163 -5.71 6.86 8.07
N GLY A 164 -6.74 7.52 7.55
CA GLY A 164 -7.07 8.91 7.88
C GLY A 164 -6.18 9.97 7.23
N ILE A 165 -5.39 9.58 6.21
CA ILE A 165 -4.59 10.53 5.44
C ILE A 165 -5.45 11.11 4.32
N LYS A 166 -5.42 12.44 4.22
CA LYS A 166 -6.17 13.24 3.24
C LYS A 166 -5.25 14.33 2.68
N GLU A 167 -5.71 15.01 1.64
CA GLU A 167 -5.01 16.13 1.02
C GLU A 167 -4.59 17.20 2.04
N GLU A 168 -5.49 17.56 2.95
CA GLU A 168 -5.27 18.64 3.91
C GLU A 168 -4.19 18.32 4.97
N ASN A 169 -3.96 17.04 5.27
CA ASN A 169 -3.01 16.63 6.30
C ASN A 169 -1.76 15.93 5.77
N PHE A 170 -1.71 15.56 4.50
CA PHE A 170 -0.61 14.80 3.90
C PHE A 170 0.76 15.47 4.13
N ALA A 171 0.86 16.77 3.86
CA ALA A 171 2.11 17.52 4.02
C ALA A 171 2.63 17.49 5.48
N SER A 172 1.72 17.56 6.46
CA SER A 172 2.11 17.53 7.89
C SER A 172 2.68 16.18 8.31
N PHE A 173 2.18 15.07 7.72
CA PHE A 173 2.73 13.73 7.95
C PHE A 173 4.13 13.56 7.34
N LEU A 174 4.36 14.09 6.14
CA LEU A 174 5.71 14.11 5.54
C LEU A 174 6.69 14.93 6.38
N GLN A 175 6.28 16.12 6.85
CA GLN A 175 7.10 16.97 7.73
C GLN A 175 7.40 16.31 9.09
N ALA A 176 6.54 15.41 9.56
CA ALA A 176 6.76 14.62 10.77
C ALA A 176 7.74 13.45 10.55
N GLY A 177 8.23 13.22 9.32
CA GLY A 177 9.22 12.21 8.99
C GLY A 177 8.66 10.94 8.36
N MET A 178 7.39 10.94 7.89
CA MET A 178 6.88 9.88 7.04
C MET A 178 7.51 10.00 5.65
N VAL A 179 7.87 8.86 5.03
CA VAL A 179 8.48 8.86 3.69
C VAL A 179 7.43 8.82 2.59
N GLY A 180 6.15 8.58 2.92
CA GLY A 180 5.03 8.54 2.00
C GLY A 180 3.73 8.22 2.73
N ALA A 181 2.65 8.05 1.97
CA ALA A 181 1.35 7.65 2.49
C ALA A 181 0.59 6.67 1.58
N GLY A 182 -0.17 5.78 2.21
CA GLY A 182 -1.24 5.02 1.57
C GLY A 182 -2.56 5.80 1.69
N ILE A 183 -3.13 6.21 0.56
CA ILE A 183 -4.30 7.08 0.50
C ILE A 183 -5.46 6.36 -0.19
N ARG A 184 -6.67 6.51 0.39
CA ARG A 184 -7.95 6.09 -0.17
C ARG A 184 -8.84 7.34 -0.33
N GLY A 185 -9.99 7.36 0.23
CA GLY A 185 -10.86 8.54 0.30
C GLY A 185 -11.34 9.00 -1.07
N ARG A 186 -11.22 10.30 -1.35
CA ARG A 186 -11.67 10.90 -2.61
C ARG A 186 -11.02 10.32 -3.85
N LEU A 187 -9.77 9.89 -3.77
CA LEU A 187 -9.07 9.28 -4.91
C LEU A 187 -9.72 7.99 -5.43
N THR A 188 -10.53 7.32 -4.61
CA THR A 188 -11.21 6.07 -4.97
C THR A 188 -12.72 6.17 -4.74
N ASP A 189 -13.29 7.38 -4.78
CA ASP A 189 -14.74 7.58 -4.67
C ASP A 189 -15.43 7.13 -5.96
N LYS A 190 -16.35 6.18 -5.82
CA LYS A 190 -17.05 5.57 -6.96
C LYS A 190 -17.91 6.58 -7.74
N ASN A 191 -18.43 7.61 -7.08
CA ASN A 191 -19.22 8.65 -7.75
C ASN A 191 -18.29 9.53 -8.61
N CYS A 192 -17.15 9.95 -8.08
CA CYS A 192 -16.16 10.70 -8.87
C CYS A 192 -15.67 9.90 -10.08
N ILE A 193 -15.43 8.60 -9.92
CA ILE A 193 -15.00 7.71 -11.01
C ILE A 193 -16.10 7.57 -12.08
N ALA A 194 -17.37 7.50 -11.67
CA ALA A 194 -18.51 7.38 -12.58
C ALA A 194 -18.74 8.66 -13.40
N GLU A 195 -18.47 9.83 -12.82
CA GLU A 195 -18.65 11.14 -13.42
C GLU A 195 -17.45 11.63 -14.23
N ASN A 196 -16.38 10.84 -14.36
CA ASN A 196 -15.10 11.23 -14.96
C ASN A 196 -14.48 12.49 -14.32
N ASN A 197 -14.69 12.69 -13.02
CA ASN A 197 -14.18 13.79 -12.23
C ASN A 197 -12.96 13.39 -11.39
#